data_78da499450a7e7d0afa449abf398ff82
#
_entry.id   78da499450a7e7d0afa449abf398ff82
#
_cell.length_a   1.000
_cell.length_b   1.000
_cell.length_c   1.000
_cell.angle_alpha   90.00
_cell.angle_beta   90.00
_cell.angle_gamma   90.00
#
_symmetry.space_group_name_H-M   'P 1'
#
loop_
_entity.id
_entity.type
_entity.pdbx_description
1 polymer ?
#
loop_
_entity_poly.entity_id
_entity_poly.type
_entity_poly.pdbx_seq_one_letter_code
_entity_poly.pdbx_strand_id
1 'polypeptide(L)'
;MAPSKELDTVLEMIRVRSAEVRKTTDDDRLSYERIMSVLPMDDDIETERVGVNGTPAEWISAPESQENRVILYLHGGGYLFGSARTHRVMLAHMARASKARVLALDYRLAPEIPFPAPVEDSVSAYRWLLDQGISAKKMVIGGDSAGGGLAV
;
A
#
# COMPACT_ATOMS: atom_id res chain seq x y z
N MET A 1 -30.85 -1.97 13.19
CA MET A 1 -30.53 -1.35 11.90
C MET A 1 -29.91 -2.45 11.02
N ALA A 2 -30.38 -2.66 9.81
CA ALA A 2 -29.75 -3.62 8.90
C ALA A 2 -28.36 -3.10 8.51
N PRO A 3 -27.37 -3.99 8.31
CA PRO A 3 -26.04 -3.58 7.83
C PRO A 3 -26.14 -2.92 6.45
N SER A 4 -25.18 -2.06 6.13
CA SER A 4 -25.11 -1.47 4.80
C SER A 4 -24.62 -2.50 3.78
N LYS A 5 -24.91 -2.28 2.49
CA LYS A 5 -24.43 -3.18 1.42
C LYS A 5 -22.90 -3.30 1.40
N GLU A 6 -22.21 -2.22 1.72
CA GLU A 6 -20.74 -2.16 1.81
C GLU A 6 -20.24 -3.05 2.96
N LEU A 7 -20.91 -3.00 4.12
CA LEU A 7 -20.57 -3.85 5.25
C LEU A 7 -20.82 -5.33 4.91
N ASP A 8 -21.93 -5.66 4.27
CA ASP A 8 -22.20 -7.03 3.83
C ASP A 8 -21.12 -7.54 2.88
N THR A 9 -20.66 -6.70 1.94
CA THR A 9 -19.57 -7.02 1.02
C THR A 9 -18.28 -7.32 1.78
N VAL A 10 -17.89 -6.46 2.74
CA VAL A 10 -16.69 -6.67 3.56
C VAL A 10 -16.80 -7.94 4.41
N LEU A 11 -17.96 -8.19 5.01
CA LEU A 11 -18.17 -9.40 5.81
C LEU A 11 -18.06 -10.67 4.95
N GLU A 12 -18.56 -10.65 3.73
CA GLU A 12 -18.43 -11.79 2.81
C GLU A 12 -16.98 -12.01 2.38
N MET A 13 -16.23 -10.95 2.08
CA MET A 13 -14.80 -11.04 1.79
C MET A 13 -14.03 -11.68 2.96
N ILE A 14 -14.34 -11.30 4.19
CA ILE A 14 -13.73 -11.88 5.39
C ILE A 14 -14.09 -13.36 5.52
N ARG A 15 -15.35 -13.73 5.30
CA ARG A 15 -15.81 -15.13 5.34
C ARG A 15 -15.12 -16.01 4.31
N VAL A 16 -15.04 -15.54 3.06
CA VAL A 16 -14.36 -16.24 1.97
C VAL A 16 -12.90 -16.49 2.35
N ARG A 17 -12.19 -15.45 2.78
CA ARG A 17 -10.79 -15.58 3.21
C ARG A 17 -10.62 -16.55 4.39
N SER A 18 -11.52 -16.50 5.36
CA SER A 18 -11.45 -17.38 6.54
C SER A 18 -11.75 -18.83 6.23
N ALA A 19 -12.52 -19.11 5.18
CA ALA A 19 -12.86 -20.45 4.72
C ALA A 19 -11.77 -21.07 3.84
N GLU A 20 -10.85 -20.30 3.27
CA GLU A 20 -9.75 -20.81 2.44
C GLU A 20 -8.76 -21.61 3.27
N VAL A 21 -8.41 -22.81 2.78
CA VAL A 21 -7.33 -23.61 3.35
C VAL A 21 -6.00 -23.07 2.82
N ARG A 22 -5.29 -22.34 3.68
CA ARG A 22 -3.97 -21.77 3.37
C ARG A 22 -2.89 -22.57 4.08
N LYS A 23 -1.90 -23.01 3.34
CA LYS A 23 -0.82 -23.87 3.83
C LYS A 23 0.53 -23.18 3.83
N THR A 24 0.67 -22.13 3.05
CA THR A 24 1.93 -21.41 2.85
C THR A 24 1.71 -19.88 2.91
N THR A 25 2.81 -19.15 3.09
CA THR A 25 2.80 -17.68 2.99
C THR A 25 2.34 -17.21 1.61
N ASP A 26 2.69 -17.95 0.55
CA ASP A 26 2.28 -17.63 -0.81
C ASP A 26 0.78 -17.79 -1.00
N ASP A 27 0.16 -18.82 -0.38
CA ASP A 27 -1.30 -18.95 -0.38
C ASP A 27 -1.97 -17.75 0.28
N ASP A 28 -1.41 -17.25 1.40
CA ASP A 28 -1.91 -16.03 2.08
C ASP A 28 -1.77 -14.78 1.21
N ARG A 29 -0.64 -14.61 0.53
CA ARG A 29 -0.40 -13.50 -0.41
C ARG A 29 -1.39 -13.52 -1.55
N LEU A 30 -1.53 -14.65 -2.23
CA LEU A 30 -2.46 -14.82 -3.35
C LEU A 30 -3.91 -14.60 -2.93
N SER A 31 -4.32 -15.13 -1.78
CA SER A 31 -5.65 -14.94 -1.24
C SER A 31 -5.93 -13.46 -0.96
N TYR A 32 -4.99 -12.76 -0.33
CA TYR A 32 -5.12 -11.34 -0.02
C TYR A 32 -5.20 -10.48 -1.28
N GLU A 33 -4.31 -10.70 -2.24
CA GLU A 33 -4.33 -10.02 -3.54
C GLU A 33 -5.67 -10.21 -4.28
N ARG A 34 -6.19 -11.44 -4.31
CA ARG A 34 -7.46 -11.76 -4.96
C ARG A 34 -8.63 -11.00 -4.34
N ILE A 35 -8.72 -11.02 -3.01
CA ILE A 35 -9.80 -10.35 -2.29
C ILE A 35 -9.74 -8.83 -2.50
N MET A 36 -8.56 -8.24 -2.40
CA MET A 36 -8.40 -6.80 -2.55
C MET A 36 -8.59 -6.33 -4.00
N SER A 37 -8.37 -7.23 -4.99
CA SER A 37 -8.53 -6.88 -6.41
C SER A 37 -9.99 -6.71 -6.87
N VAL A 38 -10.97 -7.15 -6.08
CA VAL A 38 -12.40 -6.97 -6.42
C VAL A 38 -12.95 -5.61 -5.98
N LEU A 39 -12.20 -4.86 -5.18
CA LEU A 39 -12.62 -3.52 -4.77
C LEU A 39 -12.57 -2.57 -5.97
N PRO A 40 -13.66 -1.84 -6.25
CA PRO A 40 -13.68 -0.88 -7.35
C PRO A 40 -12.76 0.31 -7.03
N MET A 41 -12.10 0.81 -8.06
CA MET A 41 -11.32 2.05 -8.02
C MET A 41 -11.93 3.03 -9.03
N ASP A 42 -11.92 4.32 -8.70
CA ASP A 42 -12.43 5.35 -9.60
C ASP A 42 -11.58 5.39 -10.89
N ASP A 43 -12.24 5.58 -12.04
CA ASP A 43 -11.62 5.53 -13.37
C ASP A 43 -10.64 6.68 -13.63
N ASP A 44 -10.70 7.74 -12.84
CA ASP A 44 -9.84 8.93 -12.94
C ASP A 44 -8.59 8.86 -12.08
N ILE A 45 -8.35 7.74 -11.40
CA ILE A 45 -7.12 7.50 -10.64
C ILE A 45 -6.02 7.00 -11.57
N GLU A 46 -4.91 7.70 -11.57
CA GLU A 46 -3.71 7.30 -12.30
C GLU A 46 -2.79 6.48 -11.41
N THR A 47 -2.25 5.38 -11.97
CA THR A 47 -1.24 4.56 -11.30
C THR A 47 -0.04 4.37 -12.21
N GLU A 48 1.17 4.53 -11.66
CA GLU A 48 2.42 4.38 -12.39
C GLU A 48 3.41 3.55 -11.58
N ARG A 49 3.88 2.44 -12.13
CA ARG A 49 4.92 1.62 -11.51
C ARG A 49 6.29 2.27 -11.66
N VAL A 50 7.06 2.26 -10.59
CA VAL A 50 8.40 2.85 -10.54
C VAL A 50 9.36 1.96 -9.75
N GLY A 51 10.63 2.02 -10.08
CA GLY A 51 11.72 1.41 -9.31
C GLY A 51 12.36 2.45 -8.38
N VAL A 52 12.35 2.17 -7.10
CA VAL A 52 12.92 3.04 -6.08
C VAL A 52 14.20 2.37 -5.55
N ASN A 53 15.35 2.73 -6.10
CA ASN A 53 16.65 2.12 -5.77
C ASN A 53 16.63 0.58 -5.81
N GLY A 54 15.89 0.00 -6.78
CA GLY A 54 15.75 -1.44 -6.96
C GLY A 54 14.54 -2.06 -6.24
N THR A 55 13.88 -1.34 -5.34
CA THR A 55 12.63 -1.77 -4.71
C THR A 55 11.44 -1.34 -5.58
N PRO A 56 10.50 -2.22 -5.93
CA PRO A 56 9.30 -1.84 -6.66
C PRO A 56 8.42 -0.90 -5.83
N ALA A 57 7.79 0.04 -6.51
CA ALA A 57 6.82 0.95 -5.92
C ALA A 57 5.77 1.35 -6.95
N GLU A 58 4.70 1.97 -6.49
CA GLU A 58 3.65 2.49 -7.34
C GLU A 58 3.27 3.90 -6.91
N TRP A 59 3.28 4.83 -7.87
CA TRP A 59 2.62 6.11 -7.71
C TRP A 59 1.11 5.95 -7.90
N ILE A 60 0.36 6.60 -7.03
CA ILE A 60 -1.10 6.67 -7.09
C ILE A 60 -1.48 8.15 -6.98
N SER A 61 -2.23 8.65 -7.97
CA SER A 61 -2.61 10.05 -8.07
C SER A 61 -4.08 10.19 -8.44
N ALA A 62 -4.75 11.15 -7.81
CA ALA A 62 -6.05 11.65 -8.25
C ALA A 62 -5.83 12.93 -9.10
N PRO A 63 -6.81 13.40 -9.89
CA PRO A 63 -6.66 14.60 -10.71
C PRO A 63 -6.24 15.85 -9.92
N GLU A 64 -6.62 15.93 -8.64
CA GLU A 64 -6.29 17.06 -7.77
C GLU A 64 -4.93 16.93 -7.07
N SER A 65 -4.21 15.83 -7.27
CA SER A 65 -2.93 15.57 -6.61
C SER A 65 -1.85 16.54 -7.09
N GLN A 66 -1.18 17.18 -6.14
CA GLN A 66 -0.05 18.08 -6.40
C GLN A 66 1.25 17.26 -6.44
N GLU A 67 2.05 17.44 -7.49
CA GLU A 67 3.30 16.67 -7.69
C GLU A 67 4.31 16.79 -6.55
N ASN A 68 4.35 17.94 -5.90
CA ASN A 68 5.30 18.23 -4.82
C ASN A 68 4.78 17.90 -3.42
N ARG A 69 3.58 17.33 -3.30
CA ARG A 69 3.01 16.82 -2.04
C ARG A 69 2.96 15.31 -2.10
N VAL A 70 3.68 14.65 -1.21
CA VAL A 70 3.88 13.20 -1.28
C VAL A 70 3.53 12.54 0.04
N ILE A 71 2.84 11.42 -0.04
CA ILE A 71 2.70 10.45 1.04
C ILE A 71 3.53 9.23 0.64
N LEU A 72 4.61 8.94 1.37
CA LEU A 72 5.28 7.65 1.30
C LEU A 72 4.47 6.67 2.15
N TYR A 73 3.88 5.68 1.49
CA TYR A 73 3.03 4.73 2.17
C TYR A 73 3.66 3.34 2.26
N LEU A 74 3.67 2.80 3.47
CA LEU A 74 4.22 1.49 3.82
C LEU A 74 3.06 0.60 4.24
N HIS A 75 2.81 -0.45 3.46
CA HIS A 75 1.62 -1.28 3.65
C HIS A 75 1.71 -2.19 4.87
N GLY A 76 0.56 -2.59 5.42
CA GLY A 76 0.45 -3.62 6.43
C GLY A 76 0.60 -5.03 5.85
N GLY A 77 0.48 -6.03 6.72
CA GLY A 77 0.55 -7.44 6.34
C GLY A 77 1.58 -8.24 7.14
N GLY A 78 1.94 -7.76 8.34
CA GLY A 78 2.83 -8.50 9.27
C GLY A 78 4.24 -8.74 8.72
N TYR A 79 4.69 -7.95 7.75
CA TYR A 79 5.93 -8.12 6.98
C TYR A 79 5.98 -9.40 6.13
N LEU A 80 4.86 -10.12 6.01
CA LEU A 80 4.76 -11.40 5.31
C LEU A 80 3.97 -11.31 4.01
N PHE A 81 3.00 -10.41 3.93
CA PHE A 81 2.12 -10.21 2.78
C PHE A 81 1.71 -8.74 2.65
N GLY A 82 0.87 -8.42 1.67
CA GLY A 82 0.50 -7.06 1.32
C GLY A 82 1.38 -6.51 0.19
N SER A 83 0.90 -5.46 -0.45
CA SER A 83 1.56 -4.78 -1.56
C SER A 83 0.91 -3.42 -1.82
N ALA A 84 1.52 -2.60 -2.67
CA ALA A 84 0.89 -1.41 -3.24
C ALA A 84 -0.48 -1.75 -3.86
N ARG A 85 -0.56 -2.87 -4.56
CA ARG A 85 -1.78 -3.34 -5.22
C ARG A 85 -2.91 -3.64 -4.22
N THR A 86 -2.63 -4.30 -3.10
CA THR A 86 -3.64 -4.64 -2.10
C THR A 86 -4.20 -3.42 -1.37
N HIS A 87 -3.46 -2.32 -1.37
CA HIS A 87 -3.87 -1.07 -0.70
C HIS A 87 -4.35 0.01 -1.68
N ARG A 88 -4.27 -0.25 -2.99
CA ARG A 88 -4.47 0.74 -4.06
C ARG A 88 -5.76 1.54 -3.91
N VAL A 89 -6.90 0.90 -3.66
CA VAL A 89 -8.20 1.59 -3.54
C VAL A 89 -8.21 2.56 -2.36
N MET A 90 -7.72 2.12 -1.21
CA MET A 90 -7.60 2.99 -0.04
C MET A 90 -6.64 4.16 -0.31
N LEU A 91 -5.52 3.89 -0.98
CA LEU A 91 -4.52 4.91 -1.31
C LEU A 91 -5.02 5.90 -2.35
N ALA A 92 -5.88 5.48 -3.28
CA ALA A 92 -6.57 6.36 -4.21
C ALA A 92 -7.46 7.39 -3.48
N HIS A 93 -8.26 6.91 -2.52
CA HIS A 93 -9.07 7.80 -1.67
C HIS A 93 -8.18 8.74 -0.84
N MET A 94 -7.05 8.25 -0.33
CA MET A 94 -6.09 9.06 0.41
C MET A 94 -5.46 10.13 -0.48
N ALA A 95 -5.05 9.79 -1.71
CA ALA A 95 -4.52 10.75 -2.68
C ALA A 95 -5.52 11.87 -2.97
N ARG A 96 -6.78 11.52 -3.23
CA ARG A 96 -7.87 12.47 -3.48
C ARG A 96 -8.11 13.39 -2.28
N ALA A 97 -8.29 12.82 -1.10
CA ALA A 97 -8.61 13.58 0.10
C ALA A 97 -7.48 14.53 0.53
N SER A 98 -6.23 14.10 0.37
CA SER A 98 -5.06 14.90 0.77
C SER A 98 -4.55 15.85 -0.33
N LYS A 99 -5.00 15.68 -1.58
CA LYS A 99 -4.46 16.32 -2.78
C LYS A 99 -2.94 16.12 -2.89
N ALA A 100 -2.46 14.94 -2.51
CA ALA A 100 -1.07 14.53 -2.59
C ALA A 100 -0.94 13.30 -3.49
N ARG A 101 0.22 13.10 -4.09
CA ARG A 101 0.58 11.82 -4.71
C ARG A 101 0.95 10.83 -3.61
N VAL A 102 0.58 9.58 -3.76
CA VAL A 102 0.99 8.51 -2.86
C VAL A 102 2.04 7.65 -3.54
N LEU A 103 3.20 7.49 -2.94
CA LEU A 103 4.19 6.47 -3.32
C LEU A 103 3.99 5.27 -2.40
N ALA A 104 3.39 4.21 -2.93
CA ALA A 104 3.21 2.95 -2.24
C ALA A 104 4.41 2.05 -2.50
N LEU A 105 5.14 1.68 -1.45
CA LEU A 105 6.36 0.89 -1.55
C LEU A 105 6.06 -0.60 -1.39
N ASP A 106 6.51 -1.43 -2.32
CA ASP A 106 6.54 -2.89 -2.21
C ASP A 106 7.86 -3.34 -1.57
N TYR A 107 8.01 -3.06 -0.28
CA TYR A 107 9.23 -3.41 0.45
C TYR A 107 9.42 -4.93 0.56
N ARG A 108 10.66 -5.38 0.68
CA ARG A 108 11.02 -6.80 0.78
C ARG A 108 10.35 -7.45 1.99
N LEU A 109 9.80 -8.65 1.80
CA LEU A 109 9.00 -9.36 2.78
C LEU A 109 9.73 -10.60 3.34
N ALA A 110 9.40 -10.93 4.57
CA ALA A 110 9.73 -12.23 5.17
C ALA A 110 8.78 -13.32 4.60
N PRO A 111 9.15 -14.61 4.63
CA PRO A 111 10.39 -15.13 5.20
C PRO A 111 11.61 -15.00 4.28
N GLU A 112 11.42 -14.61 3.00
CA GLU A 112 12.49 -14.61 1.99
C GLU A 112 13.59 -13.62 2.37
N ILE A 113 13.21 -12.40 2.76
CA ILE A 113 14.15 -11.34 3.14
C ILE A 113 13.64 -10.66 4.42
N PRO A 114 14.02 -11.21 5.59
CA PRO A 114 13.51 -10.72 6.88
C PRO A 114 14.16 -9.38 7.30
N PHE A 115 13.84 -8.96 8.51
CA PHE A 115 14.50 -7.80 9.15
C PHE A 115 16.04 -7.87 8.98
N PRO A 116 16.73 -6.74 8.65
CA PRO A 116 16.20 -5.38 8.62
C PRO A 116 15.70 -4.89 7.24
N ALA A 117 15.56 -5.74 6.24
CA ALA A 117 15.31 -5.35 4.86
C ALA A 117 14.10 -4.40 4.67
N PRO A 118 12.94 -4.62 5.30
CA PRO A 118 11.81 -3.68 5.18
C PRO A 118 12.14 -2.25 5.67
N VAL A 119 12.96 -2.14 6.72
CA VAL A 119 13.41 -0.85 7.26
C VAL A 119 14.38 -0.17 6.28
N GLU A 120 15.34 -0.93 5.75
CA GLU A 120 16.31 -0.44 4.76
C GLU A 120 15.62 0.10 3.51
N ASP A 121 14.61 -0.65 3.00
CA ASP A 121 13.84 -0.25 1.84
C ASP A 121 13.03 1.05 2.11
N SER A 122 12.42 1.14 3.28
CA SER A 122 11.65 2.31 3.69
C SER A 122 12.52 3.56 3.79
N VAL A 123 13.69 3.46 4.42
CA VAL A 123 14.66 4.54 4.50
C VAL A 123 15.21 4.91 3.12
N SER A 124 15.47 3.90 2.28
CA SER A 124 15.93 4.11 0.91
C SER A 124 14.88 4.86 0.08
N ALA A 125 13.60 4.52 0.22
CA ALA A 125 12.51 5.19 -0.48
C ALA A 125 12.36 6.66 -0.02
N TYR A 126 12.48 6.93 1.26
CA TYR A 126 12.47 8.30 1.78
C TYR A 126 13.61 9.14 1.18
N ARG A 127 14.84 8.60 1.17
CA ARG A 127 16.01 9.28 0.59
C ARG A 127 15.85 9.51 -0.90
N TRP A 128 15.35 8.49 -1.61
CA TRP A 128 15.07 8.61 -3.05
C TRP A 128 14.10 9.75 -3.34
N LEU A 129 13.04 9.92 -2.55
CA LEU A 129 12.11 11.06 -2.71
C LEU A 129 12.80 12.40 -2.50
N LEU A 130 13.72 12.51 -1.53
CA LEU A 130 14.51 13.72 -1.34
C LEU A 130 15.41 14.00 -2.56
N ASP A 131 16.04 12.97 -3.11
CA ASP A 131 16.89 13.06 -4.32
C ASP A 131 16.09 13.43 -5.58
N GLN A 132 14.79 13.09 -5.63
CA GLN A 132 13.85 13.57 -6.66
C GLN A 132 13.42 15.04 -6.44
N GLY A 133 13.95 15.73 -5.44
CA GLY A 133 13.64 17.12 -5.14
C GLY A 133 12.38 17.34 -4.30
N ILE A 134 11.76 16.29 -3.79
CA ILE A 134 10.62 16.43 -2.89
C ILE A 134 11.10 16.94 -1.52
N SER A 135 10.61 18.10 -1.12
CA SER A 135 10.95 18.66 0.18
C SER A 135 10.38 17.84 1.33
N ALA A 136 11.19 17.56 2.37
CA ALA A 136 10.72 16.88 3.57
C ALA A 136 9.50 17.57 4.22
N LYS A 137 9.36 18.89 4.08
CA LYS A 137 8.19 19.64 4.58
C LYS A 137 6.91 19.37 3.79
N LYS A 138 7.01 18.74 2.63
CA LYS A 138 5.91 18.39 1.73
C LYS A 138 5.66 16.87 1.69
N MET A 139 6.34 16.13 2.55
CA MET A 139 6.29 14.69 2.64
C MET A 139 5.68 14.24 3.97
N VAL A 140 4.84 13.24 3.90
CA VAL A 140 4.33 12.50 5.06
C VAL A 140 4.71 11.04 4.87
N ILE A 141 5.16 10.38 5.92
CA ILE A 141 5.33 8.93 5.94
C ILE A 141 4.14 8.35 6.71
N GLY A 142 3.50 7.35 6.16
CA GLY A 142 2.36 6.70 6.78
C GLY A 142 2.35 5.22 6.46
N GLY A 143 1.58 4.48 7.23
CA GLY A 143 1.39 3.04 7.02
C GLY A 143 0.38 2.49 8.00
N ASP A 144 -0.11 1.30 7.72
CA ASP A 144 -1.00 0.56 8.59
C ASP A 144 -0.30 -0.64 9.22
N SER A 145 -0.69 -1.03 10.42
CA SER A 145 -0.18 -2.24 11.09
C SER A 145 1.36 -2.31 11.06
N ALA A 146 1.94 -3.33 10.43
CA ALA A 146 3.39 -3.48 10.24
C ALA A 146 4.01 -2.26 9.54
N GLY A 147 3.34 -1.71 8.52
CA GLY A 147 3.78 -0.49 7.83
C GLY A 147 3.74 0.75 8.73
N GLY A 148 2.81 0.82 9.68
CA GLY A 148 2.81 1.84 10.73
C GLY A 148 4.07 1.76 11.61
N GLY A 149 4.53 0.53 11.91
CA GLY A 149 5.79 0.32 12.62
C GLY A 149 7.04 0.75 11.83
N LEU A 150 6.99 0.67 10.49
CA LEU A 150 8.07 1.17 9.63
C LEU A 150 8.06 2.70 9.49
N ALA A 151 6.91 3.35 9.72
CA ALA A 151 6.74 4.80 9.53
C ALA A 151 7.27 5.61 10.73
N VAL A 152 7.53 4.99 11.87
CA VAL A 152 8.05 5.62 13.12
C VAL A 152 9.52 5.38 13.28
#